data_d23c6717ccf6b9ad2ca0855ee801b96e
#
_entry.id   d23c6717ccf6b9ad2ca0855ee801b96e
#
_cell.length_a   1.000
_cell.length_b   1.000
_cell.length_c   1.000
_cell.angle_alpha   90.00
_cell.angle_beta   90.00
_cell.angle_gamma   90.00
#
_symmetry.space_group_name_H-M   'P 1'
#
loop_
_entity.id
_entity.type
_entity.pdbx_description
1 polymer ?
#
loop_
_entity_poly.entity_id
_entity_poly.type
_entity_poly.pdbx_seq_one_letter_code
_entity_poly.pdbx_strand_id
1 'polypeptide(L)'
;MEDLEQVPVATSTAQIENIDQDDVENPQLVVEYVNEIYAYMRYLEDKQSISEEYLSHVKSTIMPKMRAVLVDWLIQVHQQFNLLQETLYLTIAVLDRFLQVNSGSTFEMFEFWLNF
;
A
#
# COMPACT_ATOMS: atom_id res chain seq x y z
N MET A 1 -38.76 38.67 3.31
CA MET A 1 -39.22 37.59 2.43
C MET A 1 -38.21 37.55 1.30
N GLU A 2 -37.05 36.93 1.60
CA GLU A 2 -35.95 36.85 0.65
C GLU A 2 -35.95 35.45 0.04
N ASP A 3 -36.11 35.42 -1.28
CA ASP A 3 -36.06 34.21 -2.08
C ASP A 3 -34.64 33.61 -2.05
N LEU A 4 -34.52 32.46 -1.44
CA LEU A 4 -33.31 31.64 -1.53
C LEU A 4 -33.28 30.98 -2.90
N GLU A 5 -32.52 31.59 -3.79
CA GLU A 5 -32.18 31.12 -5.12
C GLU A 5 -31.43 29.79 -5.01
N GLN A 6 -32.10 28.71 -5.38
CA GLN A 6 -31.49 27.36 -5.43
C GLN A 6 -30.48 27.33 -6.57
N VAL A 7 -29.20 27.28 -6.20
CA VAL A 7 -28.10 26.98 -7.13
C VAL A 7 -28.26 25.54 -7.62
N PRO A 8 -28.42 25.27 -8.91
CA PRO A 8 -28.48 23.91 -9.41
C PRO A 8 -27.10 23.27 -9.29
N VAL A 9 -26.98 22.25 -8.44
CA VAL A 9 -25.81 21.36 -8.41
C VAL A 9 -25.80 20.56 -9.72
N ALA A 10 -24.99 21.01 -10.65
CA ALA A 10 -24.73 20.27 -11.88
C ALA A 10 -24.00 18.97 -11.51
N THR A 11 -24.73 17.88 -11.36
CA THR A 11 -24.19 16.52 -11.28
C THR A 11 -23.70 16.16 -12.68
N SER A 12 -22.49 16.59 -13.01
CA SER A 12 -21.77 16.10 -14.17
C SER A 12 -21.39 14.64 -13.88
N THR A 13 -22.24 13.71 -14.26
CA THR A 13 -21.85 12.30 -14.45
C THR A 13 -20.95 12.28 -15.68
N ALA A 14 -19.65 12.57 -15.47
CA ALA A 14 -18.64 12.27 -16.46
C ALA A 14 -18.76 10.77 -16.73
N GLN A 15 -19.19 10.38 -17.93
CA GLN A 15 -19.13 9.01 -18.37
C GLN A 15 -17.64 8.63 -18.39
N ILE A 16 -17.25 7.76 -17.47
CA ILE A 16 -15.89 7.20 -17.44
C ILE A 16 -15.80 6.32 -18.70
N GLU A 17 -14.91 6.69 -19.59
CA GLU A 17 -14.63 5.94 -20.80
C GLU A 17 -14.14 4.54 -20.42
N ASN A 18 -14.67 3.52 -21.09
CA ASN A 18 -14.22 2.15 -20.87
C ASN A 18 -12.89 1.94 -21.61
N ILE A 19 -11.80 2.06 -20.88
CA ILE A 19 -10.44 1.96 -21.42
C ILE A 19 -10.09 0.54 -21.89
N ASP A 20 -10.84 -0.48 -21.47
CA ASP A 20 -10.57 -1.88 -21.80
C ASP A 20 -11.28 -2.32 -23.09
N GLN A 21 -12.08 -1.44 -23.71
CA GLN A 21 -12.91 -1.81 -24.84
C GLN A 21 -12.09 -2.18 -26.09
N ASP A 22 -10.95 -1.54 -26.29
CA ASP A 22 -10.07 -1.77 -27.44
C ASP A 22 -9.23 -3.05 -27.29
N ASP A 23 -9.15 -3.58 -26.08
CA ASP A 23 -8.29 -4.71 -25.73
C ASP A 23 -9.03 -6.06 -25.67
N VAL A 24 -10.33 -6.08 -25.95
CA VAL A 24 -11.20 -7.27 -25.84
C VAL A 24 -10.69 -8.45 -26.69
N GLU A 25 -10.06 -8.18 -27.83
CA GLU A 25 -9.55 -9.21 -28.75
C GLU A 25 -8.18 -9.77 -28.31
N ASN A 26 -7.53 -9.17 -27.31
CA ASN A 26 -6.23 -9.63 -26.83
C ASN A 26 -6.38 -10.54 -25.60
N PRO A 27 -6.25 -11.87 -25.72
CA PRO A 27 -6.44 -12.79 -24.60
C PRO A 27 -5.41 -12.64 -23.48
N GLN A 28 -4.26 -11.98 -23.73
CA GLN A 28 -3.25 -11.74 -22.71
C GLN A 28 -3.67 -10.65 -21.71
N LEU A 29 -4.56 -9.76 -22.10
CA LEU A 29 -5.03 -8.65 -21.27
C LEU A 29 -6.21 -9.02 -20.37
N VAL A 30 -6.83 -10.20 -20.62
CA VAL A 30 -7.92 -10.79 -19.80
C VAL A 30 -9.06 -9.82 -19.48
N VAL A 31 -9.43 -8.98 -20.43
CA VAL A 31 -10.39 -7.87 -20.28
C VAL A 31 -11.70 -8.31 -19.64
N GLU A 32 -12.17 -9.52 -19.97
CA GLU A 32 -13.41 -10.11 -19.40
C GLU A 32 -13.37 -10.19 -17.88
N TYR A 33 -12.18 -10.39 -17.28
CA TYR A 33 -12.00 -10.60 -15.84
C TYR A 33 -11.42 -9.39 -15.11
N VAL A 34 -11.04 -8.32 -15.79
CA VAL A 34 -10.35 -7.15 -15.22
C VAL A 34 -11.11 -6.61 -14.00
N ASN A 35 -12.40 -6.37 -14.12
CA ASN A 35 -13.20 -5.81 -13.05
C ASN A 35 -13.28 -6.74 -11.82
N GLU A 36 -13.42 -8.05 -12.04
CA GLU A 36 -13.44 -9.04 -10.97
C GLU A 36 -12.09 -9.17 -10.28
N ILE A 37 -10.99 -9.15 -11.05
CA ILE A 37 -9.62 -9.18 -10.54
C ILE A 37 -9.37 -7.97 -9.63
N TYR A 38 -9.68 -6.76 -10.09
CA TYR A 38 -9.48 -5.56 -9.29
C TYR A 38 -10.39 -5.50 -8.06
N ALA A 39 -11.63 -5.96 -8.17
CA ALA A 39 -12.54 -6.05 -7.01
C ALA A 39 -11.99 -7.02 -5.96
N TYR A 40 -11.47 -8.17 -6.38
CA TYR A 40 -10.84 -9.14 -5.49
C TYR A 40 -9.54 -8.61 -4.87
N MET A 41 -8.70 -7.92 -5.63
CA MET A 41 -7.48 -7.29 -5.12
C MET A 41 -7.79 -6.25 -4.03
N ARG A 42 -8.81 -5.40 -4.22
CA ARG A 42 -9.26 -4.43 -3.20
C ARG A 42 -9.76 -5.13 -1.95
N TYR A 43 -10.54 -6.19 -2.11
CA TYR A 43 -11.01 -6.99 -0.98
C TYR A 43 -9.84 -7.59 -0.17
N LEU A 44 -8.79 -8.08 -0.85
CA LEU A 44 -7.58 -8.58 -0.19
C LEU A 44 -6.80 -7.47 0.51
N GLU A 45 -6.72 -6.29 -0.11
CA GLU A 45 -6.08 -5.11 0.47
C GLU A 45 -6.73 -4.71 1.80
N ASP A 46 -8.06 -4.61 1.82
CA ASP A 46 -8.83 -4.31 3.03
C ASP A 46 -8.61 -5.36 4.12
N LYS A 47 -8.63 -6.65 3.76
CA LYS A 47 -8.41 -7.75 4.72
C LYS A 47 -6.99 -7.83 5.26
N GLN A 48 -6.01 -7.40 4.49
CA GLN A 48 -4.60 -7.48 4.83
C GLN A 48 -4.02 -6.12 5.22
N SER A 49 -4.88 -5.17 5.57
CA SER A 49 -4.46 -3.85 6.01
C SER A 49 -3.56 -3.95 7.25
N ILE A 50 -2.56 -3.09 7.28
CA ILE A 50 -1.66 -2.96 8.41
C ILE A 50 -2.26 -1.92 9.36
N SER A 51 -2.28 -2.22 10.66
CA SER A 51 -2.76 -1.27 11.65
C SER A 51 -1.80 -0.08 11.72
N GLU A 52 -2.32 1.15 11.64
CA GLU A 52 -1.51 2.37 11.76
C GLU A 52 -0.81 2.46 13.13
N GLU A 53 -1.40 1.85 14.15
CA GLU A 53 -0.94 1.91 15.53
C GLU A 53 -0.04 0.72 15.92
N TYR A 54 0.37 -0.14 14.98
CA TYR A 54 1.10 -1.36 15.36
C TYR A 54 2.42 -1.09 16.12
N LEU A 55 3.06 0.06 15.89
CA LEU A 55 4.26 0.49 16.62
C LEU A 55 3.95 1.11 17.99
N SER A 56 2.70 1.52 18.22
CA SER A 56 2.27 2.18 19.47
C SER A 56 1.81 1.19 20.54
N HIS A 57 1.69 -0.10 20.20
CA HIS A 57 1.29 -1.11 21.17
C HIS A 57 2.34 -1.27 22.28
N VAL A 58 1.88 -1.28 23.53
CA VAL A 58 2.70 -1.37 24.75
C VAL A 58 3.65 -2.57 24.77
N LYS A 59 3.40 -3.58 23.96
CA LYS A 59 4.25 -4.77 23.82
C LYS A 59 5.24 -4.70 22.66
N SER A 60 5.22 -3.64 21.85
CA SER A 60 6.16 -3.48 20.76
C SER A 60 7.53 -3.11 21.32
N THR A 61 8.50 -3.98 21.11
CA THR A 61 9.91 -3.70 21.42
C THR A 61 10.55 -2.77 20.40
N ILE A 62 9.84 -2.53 19.29
CA ILE A 62 10.33 -1.74 18.15
C ILE A 62 9.78 -0.32 18.26
N MET A 63 10.70 0.62 18.36
CA MET A 63 10.35 2.04 18.33
C MET A 63 10.19 2.54 16.88
N PRO A 64 9.31 3.54 16.64
CA PRO A 64 9.17 4.16 15.32
C PRO A 64 10.50 4.64 14.71
N LYS A 65 11.43 5.07 15.55
CA LYS A 65 12.78 5.48 15.13
C LYS A 65 13.58 4.32 14.51
N MET A 66 13.44 3.11 15.04
CA MET A 66 14.14 1.92 14.52
C MET A 66 13.60 1.56 13.13
N ARG A 67 12.27 1.60 12.95
CA ARG A 67 11.67 1.43 11.64
C ARG A 67 12.18 2.48 10.64
N ALA A 68 12.27 3.74 11.04
CA ALA A 68 12.75 4.81 10.17
C ALA A 68 14.19 4.54 9.68
N VAL A 69 15.10 4.09 10.55
CA VAL A 69 16.48 3.75 10.19
C VAL A 69 16.51 2.58 9.19
N LEU A 70 15.68 1.56 9.42
CA LEU A 70 15.63 0.40 8.52
C LEU A 70 15.07 0.77 7.14
N VAL A 71 14.02 1.60 7.09
CA VAL A 71 13.46 2.08 5.82
C VAL A 71 14.46 2.94 5.06
N ASP A 72 15.20 3.81 5.74
CA ASP A 72 16.26 4.61 5.12
C ASP A 72 17.35 3.72 4.48
N TRP A 73 17.78 2.68 5.20
CA TRP A 73 18.72 1.69 4.66
C TRP A 73 18.14 0.95 3.44
N LEU A 74 16.88 0.51 3.48
CA LEU A 74 16.22 -0.14 2.34
C LEU A 74 16.14 0.77 1.11
N ILE A 75 15.92 2.07 1.29
CA ILE A 75 15.94 3.06 0.21
C ILE A 75 17.33 3.14 -0.42
N GLN A 76 18.40 3.16 0.39
CA GLN A 76 19.77 3.18 -0.10
C GLN A 76 20.10 1.92 -0.91
N VAL A 77 19.73 0.74 -0.40
CA VAL A 77 19.90 -0.54 -1.12
C VAL A 77 19.12 -0.52 -2.44
N HIS A 78 17.86 -0.08 -2.42
CA HIS A 78 17.03 0.04 -3.60
C HIS A 78 17.70 0.92 -4.68
N GLN A 79 18.25 2.06 -4.30
CA GLN A 79 18.95 2.97 -5.21
C GLN A 79 20.23 2.35 -5.75
N GLN A 80 21.01 1.68 -4.92
CA GLN A 80 22.28 1.06 -5.31
C GLN A 80 22.09 -0.06 -6.35
N PHE A 81 21.00 -0.83 -6.23
CA PHE A 81 20.69 -1.91 -7.15
C PHE A 81 19.78 -1.50 -8.32
N ASN A 82 19.41 -0.21 -8.43
CA ASN A 82 18.50 0.31 -9.45
C ASN A 82 17.20 -0.51 -9.57
N LEU A 83 16.60 -0.85 -8.42
CA LEU A 83 15.35 -1.61 -8.38
C LEU A 83 14.15 -0.75 -8.77
N LEU A 84 13.05 -1.38 -9.20
CA LEU A 84 11.81 -0.70 -9.52
C LEU A 84 11.14 -0.13 -8.26
N GLN A 85 10.40 0.96 -8.42
CA GLN A 85 9.69 1.62 -7.32
C GLN A 85 8.68 0.69 -6.64
N GLU A 86 8.00 -0.15 -7.41
CA GLU A 86 7.07 -1.17 -6.92
C GLU A 86 7.76 -2.16 -5.97
N THR A 87 9.00 -2.53 -6.26
CA THR A 87 9.80 -3.40 -5.40
C THR A 87 10.05 -2.76 -4.03
N LEU A 88 10.34 -1.46 -3.99
CA LEU A 88 10.50 -0.73 -2.73
C LEU A 88 9.21 -0.72 -1.90
N TYR A 89 8.08 -0.38 -2.53
CA TYR A 89 6.79 -0.35 -1.84
C TYR A 89 6.39 -1.72 -1.31
N LEU A 90 6.58 -2.77 -2.11
CA LEU A 90 6.30 -4.14 -1.68
C LEU A 90 7.21 -4.54 -0.51
N THR A 91 8.49 -4.19 -0.55
CA THR A 91 9.44 -4.48 0.51
C THR A 91 9.02 -3.82 1.83
N ILE A 92 8.61 -2.55 1.80
CA ILE A 92 8.13 -1.84 2.99
C ILE A 92 6.82 -2.46 3.50
N ALA A 93 5.90 -2.83 2.61
CA ALA A 93 4.65 -3.47 3.01
C ALA A 93 4.88 -4.84 3.68
N VAL A 94 5.82 -5.63 3.18
CA VAL A 94 6.23 -6.91 3.80
C VAL A 94 6.90 -6.68 5.15
N LEU A 95 7.78 -5.69 5.25
CA LEU A 95 8.42 -5.29 6.50
C LEU A 95 7.40 -4.93 7.56
N ASP A 96 6.46 -4.05 7.26
CA ASP A 96 5.46 -3.58 8.22
C ASP A 96 4.54 -4.72 8.69
N ARG A 97 4.15 -5.63 7.80
CA ARG A 97 3.41 -6.85 8.19
C ARG A 97 4.22 -7.75 9.11
N PHE A 98 5.49 -7.94 8.82
CA PHE A 98 6.38 -8.72 9.67
C PHE A 98 6.50 -8.09 11.07
N LEU A 99 6.72 -6.79 11.15
CA LEU A 99 6.83 -6.05 12.41
C LEU A 99 5.53 -6.10 13.23
N GLN A 100 4.38 -6.02 12.57
CA GLN A 100 3.07 -6.12 13.23
C GLN A 100 2.85 -7.48 13.88
N VAL A 101 3.26 -8.56 13.23
CA VAL A 101 3.07 -9.94 13.74
C VAL A 101 4.11 -10.29 14.81
N ASN A 102 5.35 -9.83 14.65
CA ASN A 102 6.49 -10.24 15.48
C ASN A 102 6.92 -9.17 16.50
N SER A 103 6.02 -8.39 17.01
CA SER A 103 6.29 -7.27 17.90
C SER A 103 7.09 -7.61 19.20
N GLY A 104 7.26 -8.89 19.52
CA GLY A 104 7.97 -9.36 20.73
C GLY A 104 9.36 -9.97 20.50
N SER A 105 9.72 -10.36 19.29
CA SER A 105 10.94 -11.16 19.01
C SER A 105 11.97 -10.46 18.11
N THR A 106 11.70 -9.25 17.68
CA THR A 106 12.43 -8.59 16.60
C THR A 106 13.68 -7.83 17.03
N PHE A 107 13.89 -7.64 18.33
CA PHE A 107 15.03 -6.87 18.84
C PHE A 107 16.37 -7.52 18.48
N GLU A 108 16.49 -8.84 18.61
CA GLU A 108 17.73 -9.58 18.28
C GLU A 108 18.07 -9.50 16.79
N MET A 109 17.07 -9.49 15.93
CA MET A 109 17.28 -9.33 14.48
C MET A 109 17.74 -7.91 14.12
N PHE A 110 17.23 -6.87 14.78
CA PHE A 110 17.64 -5.50 14.54
C PHE A 110 19.09 -5.25 14.98
N GLU A 111 19.54 -5.80 16.11
CA GLU A 111 20.94 -5.72 16.53
C GLU A 111 21.86 -6.41 15.53
N PHE A 112 21.44 -7.54 14.99
CA PHE A 112 22.23 -8.24 13.96
C PHE A 112 22.42 -7.40 12.69
N TRP A 113 21.36 -6.67 12.24
CA TRP A 113 21.42 -5.83 11.04
C TRP A 113 22.14 -4.51 11.22
N LEU A 114 22.11 -3.93 12.42
CA LEU A 114 22.80 -2.67 12.71
C LEU A 114 24.32 -2.84 12.91
N ASN A 115 24.78 -4.06 13.14
CA ASN A 115 26.19 -4.39 13.31
C ASN A 115 26.87 -4.92 12.01
N PHE A 116 26.15 -4.89 10.89
CA PHE A 116 26.66 -5.21 9.56
C PHE A 116 26.91 -3.93 8.76
#